data_8df3fd86f5c8eba287a69bb372de5e2e
#
_entry.id   8df3fd86f5c8eba287a69bb372de5e2e
#
_cell.length_a   1.000
_cell.length_b   1.000
_cell.length_c   1.000
_cell.angle_alpha   90.00
_cell.angle_beta   90.00
_cell.angle_gamma   90.00
#
_symmetry.space_group_name_H-M   'P 1'
#
loop_
_entity.id
_entity.type
_entity.pdbx_description
1 polymer ?
#
loop_
_entity_poly.entity_id
_entity_poly.type
_entity_poly.pdbx_seq_one_letter_code
_entity_poly.pdbx_strand_id
1 'polypeptide(L)'
;MKTYLQSALNRTNFSFQTGTKVLRVRRDGGVATGVDVQTNGASSSHSICIKKGGMVISSAGALLSPQLLMWSGIGEAETLKNLSKNGHVTVPSQEWINNTAVGNGVFDNPNTFIELYSDEIASYSYSYSNPPPSDVELYLNNRSGPYTFASQTSAFWDYIEQGDDVVGCQGTIDSAGAMDLLENGTITLNVYGTSGLRSVGRVNLDARGIALPNSNFYSDPRDAAAIATFVHNIFQALPHTLTPLNIAKNSTLEQISTWLTTPSAYTRGNVQHWSSSCRMESCVDANTKVIGMQNLFVIDASIVPPLTTNPVMGVMIAAERAVERILALGK
;
A
#
# COMPACT_ATOMS: atom_id res chain seq x y z
N MET A 1 -5.60 -13.55 7.43
CA MET A 1 -6.83 -13.81 6.64
C MET A 1 -7.56 -15.07 7.04
N LYS A 2 -6.89 -16.23 7.20
CA LYS A 2 -7.59 -17.49 7.51
C LYS A 2 -8.44 -17.42 8.79
N THR A 3 -8.00 -16.75 9.83
CA THR A 3 -8.71 -16.66 11.13
C THR A 3 -10.04 -15.88 11.04
N TYR A 4 -10.04 -14.65 10.56
CA TYR A 4 -11.26 -13.84 10.47
C TYR A 4 -12.30 -14.44 9.52
N LEU A 5 -11.86 -14.82 8.30
CA LEU A 5 -12.78 -15.42 7.33
C LEU A 5 -13.36 -16.74 7.84
N GLN A 6 -12.53 -17.62 8.41
CA GLN A 6 -13.02 -18.90 8.96
C GLN A 6 -14.03 -18.69 10.09
N SER A 7 -13.81 -17.72 10.97
CA SER A 7 -14.76 -17.38 12.02
C SER A 7 -16.08 -16.84 11.48
N ALA A 8 -16.04 -16.10 10.35
CA ALA A 8 -17.21 -15.53 9.70
C ALA A 8 -18.02 -16.58 8.92
N LEU A 9 -17.34 -17.49 8.18
CA LEU A 9 -17.97 -18.51 7.35
C LEU A 9 -18.90 -19.45 8.14
N ASN A 10 -18.64 -19.64 9.43
CA ASN A 10 -19.47 -20.48 10.31
C ASN A 10 -20.74 -19.77 10.83
N ARG A 11 -20.97 -18.49 10.45
CA ARG A 11 -22.13 -17.72 10.91
C ARG A 11 -23.27 -17.77 9.89
N THR A 12 -24.50 -17.99 10.36
CA THR A 12 -25.71 -18.07 9.51
C THR A 12 -26.10 -16.74 8.88
N ASN A 13 -25.62 -15.64 9.44
CA ASN A 13 -25.87 -14.27 8.94
C ASN A 13 -24.72 -13.71 8.08
N PHE A 14 -23.77 -14.55 7.65
CA PHE A 14 -22.65 -14.16 6.79
C PHE A 14 -22.78 -14.81 5.41
N SER A 15 -22.63 -14.01 4.36
CA SER A 15 -22.55 -14.47 2.97
C SER A 15 -21.25 -13.97 2.34
N PHE A 16 -20.57 -14.85 1.65
CA PHE A 16 -19.31 -14.54 0.97
C PHE A 16 -19.40 -14.90 -0.50
N GLN A 17 -19.18 -13.93 -1.38
CA GLN A 17 -19.25 -14.10 -2.82
C GLN A 17 -17.90 -13.72 -3.44
N THR A 18 -17.27 -14.67 -4.11
CA THR A 18 -16.05 -14.48 -4.90
C THR A 18 -16.34 -14.21 -6.36
N GLY A 19 -15.29 -13.85 -7.14
CA GLY A 19 -15.45 -13.62 -8.58
C GLY A 19 -16.42 -12.49 -8.92
N THR A 20 -16.61 -11.53 -8.01
CA THR A 20 -17.56 -10.44 -8.16
C THR A 20 -16.87 -9.10 -7.91
N LYS A 21 -16.86 -8.24 -8.92
CA LYS A 21 -16.32 -6.88 -8.85
C LYS A 21 -17.43 -5.90 -8.52
N VAL A 22 -17.25 -5.10 -7.47
CA VAL A 22 -18.11 -3.96 -7.19
C VAL A 22 -17.70 -2.81 -8.12
N LEU A 23 -18.66 -2.29 -8.87
CA LEU A 23 -18.43 -1.21 -9.83
C LEU A 23 -18.66 0.17 -9.22
N ARG A 24 -19.73 0.32 -8.45
CA ARG A 24 -20.07 1.58 -7.76
C ARG A 24 -21.05 1.35 -6.61
N VAL A 25 -21.11 2.31 -5.72
CA VAL A 25 -22.16 2.42 -4.71
C VAL A 25 -23.38 3.11 -5.35
N ARG A 26 -24.54 2.48 -5.24
CA ARG A 26 -25.82 3.12 -5.58
C ARG A 26 -26.24 4.01 -4.42
N ARG A 27 -26.72 5.20 -4.73
CA ARG A 27 -27.15 6.16 -3.72
C ARG A 27 -28.30 7.04 -4.19
N ASP A 28 -29.04 7.56 -3.24
CA ASP A 28 -30.03 8.62 -3.40
C ASP A 28 -29.56 9.79 -2.50
N GLY A 29 -29.09 10.87 -3.12
CA GLY A 29 -28.39 11.93 -2.38
C GLY A 29 -27.22 11.38 -1.57
N GLY A 30 -27.25 11.62 -0.26
CA GLY A 30 -26.27 11.14 0.70
C GLY A 30 -26.54 9.75 1.30
N VAL A 31 -27.52 9.00 0.81
CA VAL A 31 -27.88 7.67 1.33
C VAL A 31 -27.50 6.58 0.35
N ALA A 32 -26.62 5.68 0.75
CA ALA A 32 -26.33 4.48 -0.02
C ALA A 32 -27.52 3.52 0.01
N THR A 33 -27.93 3.01 -1.16
CA THR A 33 -29.08 2.11 -1.35
C THR A 33 -28.65 0.70 -1.77
N GLY A 34 -27.38 0.53 -2.14
CA GLY A 34 -26.82 -0.74 -2.58
C GLY A 34 -25.51 -0.57 -3.33
N VAL A 35 -25.14 -1.58 -4.10
CA VAL A 35 -23.98 -1.58 -4.97
C VAL A 35 -24.33 -2.19 -6.33
N ASP A 36 -23.68 -1.71 -7.40
CA ASP A 36 -23.70 -2.39 -8.69
C ASP A 36 -22.47 -3.29 -8.78
N VAL A 37 -22.68 -4.53 -9.21
CA VAL A 37 -21.64 -5.55 -9.26
C VAL A 37 -21.62 -6.24 -10.62
N GLN A 38 -20.44 -6.75 -10.98
CA GLN A 38 -20.26 -7.59 -12.17
C GLN A 38 -19.55 -8.89 -11.75
N THR A 39 -20.19 -10.01 -12.03
CA THR A 39 -19.60 -11.33 -11.80
C THR A 39 -18.64 -11.68 -12.94
N ASN A 40 -17.56 -12.38 -12.64
CA ASN A 40 -16.59 -12.83 -13.65
C ASN A 40 -17.28 -13.61 -14.76
N GLY A 41 -16.95 -13.26 -16.02
CA GLY A 41 -17.56 -13.87 -17.22
C GLY A 41 -18.95 -13.32 -17.60
N ALA A 42 -19.56 -12.47 -16.77
CA ALA A 42 -20.83 -11.83 -17.11
C ALA A 42 -20.60 -10.59 -17.99
N SER A 43 -21.41 -10.45 -19.04
CA SER A 43 -21.42 -9.26 -19.91
C SER A 43 -22.19 -8.07 -19.33
N SER A 44 -23.05 -8.32 -18.33
CA SER A 44 -23.89 -7.30 -17.69
C SER A 44 -23.62 -7.21 -16.19
N SER A 45 -23.87 -6.03 -15.63
CA SER A 45 -23.88 -5.79 -14.18
C SER A 45 -25.30 -5.99 -13.62
N HIS A 46 -25.37 -6.27 -12.32
CA HIS A 46 -26.63 -6.28 -11.57
C HIS A 46 -26.47 -5.54 -10.23
N SER A 47 -27.60 -5.21 -9.61
CA SER A 47 -27.58 -4.45 -8.36
C SER A 47 -27.87 -5.35 -7.16
N ILE A 48 -27.11 -5.15 -6.09
CA ILE A 48 -27.38 -5.71 -4.76
C ILE A 48 -27.88 -4.56 -3.89
N CYS A 49 -29.16 -4.62 -3.51
CA CYS A 49 -29.78 -3.60 -2.64
C CYS A 49 -29.52 -3.92 -1.18
N ILE A 50 -29.36 -2.89 -0.34
CA ILE A 50 -29.31 -3.02 1.12
C ILE A 50 -30.72 -2.79 1.71
N LYS A 51 -30.98 -3.41 2.85
CA LYS A 51 -32.21 -3.18 3.60
C LYS A 51 -32.26 -1.75 4.16
N LYS A 52 -33.45 -1.26 4.47
CA LYS A 52 -33.62 0.01 5.19
C LYS A 52 -32.81 -0.01 6.51
N GLY A 53 -32.01 1.01 6.73
CA GLY A 53 -31.08 1.07 7.86
C GLY A 53 -29.78 0.29 7.66
N GLY A 54 -29.60 -0.36 6.50
CA GLY A 54 -28.35 -1.03 6.14
C GLY A 54 -27.23 -0.05 5.80
N MET A 55 -26.01 -0.56 5.76
CA MET A 55 -24.80 0.21 5.51
C MET A 55 -23.99 -0.42 4.39
N VAL A 56 -23.19 0.40 3.70
CA VAL A 56 -22.14 -0.06 2.78
C VAL A 56 -20.79 0.25 3.42
N ILE A 57 -19.90 -0.73 3.46
CA ILE A 57 -18.52 -0.58 3.95
C ILE A 57 -17.58 -0.92 2.80
N SER A 58 -16.77 0.04 2.37
CA SER A 58 -15.68 -0.18 1.42
C SER A 58 -14.43 -0.60 2.17
N SER A 59 -13.86 -1.74 1.79
CA SER A 59 -12.57 -2.26 2.27
C SER A 59 -11.72 -2.70 1.09
N ALA A 60 -11.73 -1.91 0.00
CA ALA A 60 -11.08 -2.24 -1.25
C ALA A 60 -9.58 -1.84 -1.28
N GLY A 61 -9.09 -1.24 -0.19
CA GLY A 61 -7.71 -0.82 -0.04
C GLY A 61 -7.44 0.60 -0.55
N ALA A 62 -6.23 1.09 -0.27
CA ALA A 62 -5.86 2.49 -0.48
C ALA A 62 -5.96 2.97 -1.94
N LEU A 63 -5.97 2.10 -2.92
CA LEU A 63 -6.11 2.47 -4.32
C LEU A 63 -7.55 2.33 -4.83
N LEU A 64 -8.23 1.26 -4.47
CA LEU A 64 -9.53 0.94 -5.04
C LEU A 64 -10.70 1.55 -4.26
N SER A 65 -10.57 1.82 -2.97
CA SER A 65 -11.64 2.53 -2.23
C SER A 65 -11.84 3.96 -2.74
N PRO A 66 -10.80 4.79 -2.97
CA PRO A 66 -10.98 6.08 -3.63
C PRO A 66 -11.56 5.96 -5.05
N GLN A 67 -11.11 4.99 -5.85
CA GLN A 67 -11.68 4.74 -7.18
C GLN A 67 -13.16 4.43 -7.09
N LEU A 68 -13.58 3.56 -6.17
CA LEU A 68 -14.98 3.21 -5.95
C LEU A 68 -15.82 4.45 -5.58
N LEU A 69 -15.31 5.31 -4.70
CA LEU A 69 -15.97 6.56 -4.35
C LEU A 69 -16.10 7.48 -5.56
N MET A 70 -15.04 7.68 -6.33
CA MET A 70 -15.06 8.50 -7.54
C MET A 70 -16.07 7.96 -8.58
N TRP A 71 -16.09 6.64 -8.81
CA TRP A 71 -17.07 6.01 -9.71
C TRP A 71 -18.52 6.15 -9.21
N SER A 72 -18.69 6.37 -7.92
CA SER A 72 -19.99 6.61 -7.28
C SER A 72 -20.39 8.09 -7.26
N GLY A 73 -19.63 8.97 -7.93
CA GLY A 73 -19.88 10.41 -7.96
C GLY A 73 -19.50 11.12 -6.65
N ILE A 74 -18.50 10.61 -5.93
CA ILE A 74 -17.98 11.19 -4.68
C ILE A 74 -16.47 11.45 -4.88
N GLY A 75 -16.07 12.73 -4.92
CA GLY A 75 -14.69 13.12 -5.19
C GLY A 75 -14.55 14.56 -5.60
N GLU A 76 -13.39 14.95 -6.08
CA GLU A 76 -13.12 16.29 -6.61
C GLU A 76 -13.90 16.53 -7.90
N ALA A 77 -14.56 17.66 -8.01
CA ALA A 77 -15.48 17.96 -9.11
C ALA A 77 -14.84 17.84 -10.51
N GLU A 78 -13.59 18.27 -10.70
CA GLU A 78 -12.90 18.16 -11.99
C GLU A 78 -12.58 16.70 -12.36
N THR A 79 -12.20 15.90 -11.38
CA THR A 79 -11.99 14.44 -11.56
C THR A 79 -13.31 13.78 -11.95
N LEU A 80 -14.40 14.07 -11.25
CA LEU A 80 -15.72 13.51 -11.56
C LEU A 80 -16.22 13.92 -12.94
N LYS A 81 -15.97 15.17 -13.37
CA LYS A 81 -16.31 15.67 -14.70
C LYS A 81 -15.58 14.88 -15.80
N ASN A 82 -14.28 14.59 -15.61
CA ASN A 82 -13.51 13.80 -16.56
C ASN A 82 -14.01 12.34 -16.63
N LEU A 83 -14.30 11.74 -15.48
CA LEU A 83 -14.86 10.39 -15.40
C LEU A 83 -16.26 10.30 -16.03
N SER A 84 -17.09 11.33 -15.85
CA SER A 84 -18.43 11.38 -16.45
C SER A 84 -18.37 11.48 -17.97
N LYS A 85 -17.45 12.28 -18.53
CA LYS A 85 -17.22 12.33 -19.98
C LYS A 85 -16.85 10.99 -20.59
N ASN A 86 -16.13 10.15 -19.83
CA ASN A 86 -15.72 8.82 -20.24
C ASN A 86 -16.73 7.71 -19.87
N GLY A 87 -17.88 8.06 -19.32
CA GLY A 87 -18.95 7.11 -18.97
C GLY A 87 -18.72 6.31 -17.68
N HIS A 88 -17.70 6.63 -16.89
CA HIS A 88 -17.41 5.93 -15.63
C HIS A 88 -18.28 6.43 -14.47
N VAL A 89 -18.69 7.70 -14.50
CA VAL A 89 -19.65 8.27 -13.55
C VAL A 89 -20.96 8.55 -14.27
N THR A 90 -22.02 7.85 -13.87
CA THR A 90 -23.36 7.96 -14.45
C THR A 90 -24.32 8.75 -13.57
N VAL A 91 -23.90 9.12 -12.37
CA VAL A 91 -24.65 9.99 -11.46
C VAL A 91 -24.68 11.39 -12.04
N PRO A 92 -25.85 12.07 -12.11
CA PRO A 92 -25.96 13.45 -12.60
C PRO A 92 -25.07 14.41 -11.81
N SER A 93 -24.50 15.40 -12.47
CA SER A 93 -23.51 16.30 -11.85
C SER A 93 -24.04 17.10 -10.66
N GLN A 94 -25.33 17.42 -10.65
CA GLN A 94 -26.00 18.11 -9.53
C GLN A 94 -26.11 17.22 -8.26
N GLU A 95 -25.92 15.92 -8.41
CA GLU A 95 -25.94 14.98 -7.30
C GLU A 95 -24.53 14.59 -6.82
N TRP A 96 -23.48 15.13 -7.45
CA TRP A 96 -22.13 14.80 -7.02
C TRP A 96 -21.84 15.31 -5.62
N ILE A 97 -21.12 14.50 -4.86
CA ILE A 97 -20.62 14.89 -3.54
C ILE A 97 -19.18 15.36 -3.71
N ASN A 98 -18.95 16.66 -3.56
CA ASN A 98 -17.62 17.23 -3.65
C ASN A 98 -16.83 16.92 -2.38
N ASN A 99 -15.93 15.94 -2.49
CA ASN A 99 -15.01 15.56 -1.44
C ASN A 99 -13.59 15.50 -2.04
N THR A 100 -12.87 16.62 -1.93
CA THR A 100 -11.53 16.79 -2.54
C THR A 100 -10.46 15.95 -1.90
N ALA A 101 -10.71 15.34 -0.74
CA ALA A 101 -9.77 14.46 -0.06
C ALA A 101 -9.80 13.03 -0.60
N VAL A 102 -10.79 12.65 -1.40
CA VAL A 102 -10.85 11.34 -2.04
C VAL A 102 -9.69 11.18 -3.03
N GLY A 103 -8.83 10.21 -2.78
CA GLY A 103 -7.64 9.94 -3.57
C GLY A 103 -6.43 10.82 -3.26
N ASN A 104 -6.57 11.84 -2.41
CA ASN A 104 -5.47 12.72 -2.04
C ASN A 104 -4.71 12.19 -0.82
N GLY A 105 -3.38 12.46 -0.81
CA GLY A 105 -2.50 12.09 0.28
C GLY A 105 -2.05 10.63 0.23
N VAL A 106 -2.18 9.95 -0.91
CA VAL A 106 -1.67 8.58 -1.03
C VAL A 106 -0.19 8.53 -0.67
N PHE A 107 0.14 7.57 0.15
CA PHE A 107 1.48 7.34 0.64
C PHE A 107 1.93 5.90 0.34
N ASP A 108 3.20 5.75 0.02
CA ASP A 108 3.95 4.50 0.03
C ASP A 108 5.38 4.80 0.49
N ASN A 109 6.11 3.80 0.92
CA ASN A 109 7.52 3.94 1.27
C ASN A 109 8.37 3.88 -0.01
N PRO A 110 9.25 4.86 -0.28
CA PRO A 110 10.18 4.78 -1.42
C PRO A 110 11.23 3.70 -1.15
N ASN A 111 11.27 2.67 -1.98
CA ASN A 111 12.22 1.57 -1.87
C ASN A 111 13.45 1.77 -2.75
N THR A 112 14.59 1.39 -2.22
CA THR A 112 15.87 1.43 -2.90
C THR A 112 16.59 0.12 -2.68
N PHE A 113 17.13 -0.45 -3.75
CA PHE A 113 17.90 -1.70 -3.74
C PHE A 113 19.38 -1.38 -3.85
N ILE A 114 20.15 -1.73 -2.83
CA ILE A 114 21.60 -1.64 -2.83
C ILE A 114 22.15 -3.04 -3.00
N GLU A 115 22.77 -3.31 -4.11
CA GLU A 115 23.38 -4.58 -4.41
C GLU A 115 24.80 -4.64 -3.83
N LEU A 116 25.07 -5.68 -3.07
CA LEU A 116 26.38 -5.93 -2.47
C LEU A 116 26.95 -7.24 -2.97
N TYR A 117 28.27 -7.28 -3.15
CA TYR A 117 29.01 -8.46 -3.54
C TYR A 117 30.07 -8.84 -2.51
N SER A 118 30.26 -10.13 -2.30
CA SER A 118 31.41 -10.71 -1.61
C SER A 118 31.66 -12.13 -2.13
N ASP A 119 32.93 -12.50 -2.29
CA ASP A 119 33.35 -13.88 -2.59
C ASP A 119 33.19 -14.85 -1.39
N GLU A 120 32.97 -14.30 -0.20
CA GLU A 120 32.69 -15.08 1.02
C GLU A 120 31.21 -15.48 1.14
N ILE A 121 30.32 -14.98 0.27
CA ILE A 121 28.88 -15.23 0.30
C ILE A 121 28.48 -16.23 -0.77
N ALA A 122 27.64 -17.19 -0.40
CA ALA A 122 26.87 -17.98 -1.34
C ALA A 122 25.43 -17.44 -1.40
N SER A 123 25.05 -16.90 -2.55
CA SER A 123 23.68 -16.40 -2.74
C SER A 123 22.65 -17.53 -2.73
N TYR A 124 21.48 -17.28 -2.18
CA TYR A 124 20.37 -18.23 -2.18
C TYR A 124 19.13 -17.60 -2.82
N SER A 125 18.72 -18.16 -3.96
CA SER A 125 17.52 -17.69 -4.66
C SER A 125 16.31 -18.54 -4.31
N TYR A 126 15.25 -17.90 -3.78
CA TYR A 126 13.99 -18.58 -3.47
C TYR A 126 13.18 -18.85 -4.74
N SER A 127 12.66 -20.08 -4.86
CA SER A 127 11.70 -20.44 -5.89
C SER A 127 10.46 -21.06 -5.26
N TYR A 128 9.40 -20.28 -5.11
CA TYR A 128 8.16 -20.77 -4.49
C TYR A 128 7.32 -21.66 -5.43
N SER A 129 7.52 -21.56 -6.73
CA SER A 129 6.86 -22.42 -7.72
C SER A 129 7.58 -23.74 -7.95
N ASN A 130 8.89 -23.77 -7.71
CA ASN A 130 9.74 -24.97 -7.90
C ASN A 130 10.85 -24.98 -6.82
N PRO A 131 10.49 -25.18 -5.54
CA PRO A 131 11.48 -25.19 -4.47
C PRO A 131 12.39 -26.42 -4.57
N PRO A 132 13.69 -26.34 -4.15
CA PRO A 132 14.57 -27.47 -4.08
C PRO A 132 13.99 -28.61 -3.22
N PRO A 133 13.98 -29.87 -3.68
CA PRO A 133 13.39 -30.99 -2.92
C PRO A 133 13.95 -31.14 -1.51
N SER A 134 15.25 -30.96 -1.32
CA SER A 134 15.91 -30.98 -0.01
C SER A 134 15.35 -29.97 0.96
N ASP A 135 15.05 -28.75 0.48
CA ASP A 135 14.55 -27.67 1.32
C ASP A 135 13.07 -27.88 1.66
N VAL A 136 12.31 -28.48 0.71
CA VAL A 136 10.93 -28.92 0.97
C VAL A 136 10.91 -29.97 2.09
N GLU A 137 11.83 -30.95 2.02
CA GLU A 137 11.96 -32.00 3.05
C GLU A 137 12.29 -31.40 4.42
N LEU A 138 13.29 -30.51 4.48
CA LEU A 138 13.66 -29.81 5.73
C LEU A 138 12.46 -29.06 6.32
N TYR A 139 11.69 -28.33 5.48
CA TYR A 139 10.52 -27.59 5.95
C TYR A 139 9.39 -28.50 6.43
N LEU A 140 9.04 -29.52 5.66
CA LEU A 140 7.90 -30.39 5.99
C LEU A 140 8.16 -31.27 7.20
N ASN A 141 9.36 -31.83 7.31
CA ASN A 141 9.70 -32.81 8.35
C ASN A 141 10.22 -32.15 9.63
N ASN A 142 11.04 -31.11 9.50
CA ASN A 142 11.78 -30.53 10.62
C ASN A 142 11.36 -29.09 10.96
N ARG A 143 10.49 -28.45 10.16
CA ARG A 143 10.19 -27.02 10.27
C ARG A 143 11.45 -26.16 10.29
N SER A 144 12.43 -26.53 9.46
CA SER A 144 13.72 -25.85 9.36
C SER A 144 14.10 -25.58 7.88
N GLY A 145 15.30 -25.03 7.66
CA GLY A 145 15.78 -24.68 6.32
C GLY A 145 15.29 -23.34 5.80
N PRO A 146 15.67 -22.98 4.56
CA PRO A 146 15.42 -21.64 3.99
C PRO A 146 13.94 -21.24 3.96
N TYR A 147 13.04 -22.20 3.74
CA TYR A 147 11.60 -21.93 3.64
C TYR A 147 10.89 -21.68 5.00
N THR A 148 11.63 -21.67 6.12
CA THR A 148 11.12 -21.15 7.40
C THR A 148 11.17 -19.62 7.47
N PHE A 149 11.90 -18.99 6.58
CA PHE A 149 12.02 -17.55 6.40
C PHE A 149 11.29 -17.12 5.11
N ALA A 150 11.16 -15.83 4.91
CA ALA A 150 10.98 -15.26 3.59
C ALA A 150 12.36 -14.98 2.97
N SER A 151 12.43 -14.50 1.72
CA SER A 151 13.69 -14.09 1.08
C SER A 151 14.46 -13.05 1.90
N GLN A 152 13.75 -12.24 2.66
CA GLN A 152 14.31 -11.22 3.56
C GLN A 152 14.69 -11.87 4.89
N THR A 153 15.97 -12.08 5.08
CA THR A 153 16.50 -12.87 6.19
C THR A 153 16.82 -12.07 7.45
N SER A 154 17.03 -10.77 7.31
CA SER A 154 17.44 -9.88 8.40
C SER A 154 16.87 -8.50 8.19
N ALA A 155 16.69 -7.74 9.28
CA ALA A 155 16.27 -6.36 9.25
C ALA A 155 17.23 -5.50 10.08
N PHE A 156 17.43 -4.26 9.65
CA PHE A 156 18.19 -3.24 10.35
C PHE A 156 17.47 -1.90 10.22
N TRP A 157 17.65 -1.00 11.18
CA TRP A 157 16.96 0.29 11.19
C TRP A 157 17.79 1.34 11.92
N ASP A 158 17.46 2.60 11.66
CA ASP A 158 18.02 3.76 12.34
C ASP A 158 16.99 4.90 12.34
N TYR A 159 17.20 5.87 13.21
CA TYR A 159 16.44 7.11 13.28
C TYR A 159 17.33 8.28 12.90
N ILE A 160 17.01 8.96 11.83
CA ILE A 160 17.79 10.05 11.27
C ILE A 160 17.21 11.38 11.76
N GLU A 161 17.97 12.11 12.54
CA GLU A 161 17.60 13.45 13.01
C GLU A 161 17.81 14.49 11.91
N GLN A 162 16.82 15.37 11.74
CA GLN A 162 16.83 16.47 10.78
C GLN A 162 16.25 17.74 11.43
N GLY A 163 17.06 18.44 12.22
CA GLY A 163 16.60 19.55 13.05
C GLY A 163 15.64 19.03 14.13
N ASP A 164 14.41 19.53 14.13
CA ASP A 164 13.36 19.08 15.06
C ASP A 164 12.62 17.82 14.62
N ASP A 165 12.89 17.33 13.42
CA ASP A 165 12.24 16.16 12.84
C ASP A 165 13.10 14.89 13.00
N VAL A 166 12.43 13.75 13.11
CA VAL A 166 13.07 12.44 13.11
C VAL A 166 12.45 11.57 12.03
N VAL A 167 13.27 11.03 11.14
CA VAL A 167 12.85 10.09 10.09
C VAL A 167 13.34 8.70 10.45
N GLY A 168 12.42 7.76 10.63
CA GLY A 168 12.74 6.35 10.76
C GLY A 168 13.10 5.77 9.40
N CYS A 169 14.21 5.03 9.35
CA CYS A 169 14.63 4.29 8.16
C CYS A 169 14.81 2.82 8.51
N GLN A 170 14.56 1.96 7.54
CA GLN A 170 14.71 0.51 7.69
C GLN A 170 15.37 -0.07 6.46
N GLY A 171 16.09 -1.16 6.66
CA GLY A 171 16.51 -2.03 5.57
C GLY A 171 16.25 -3.49 5.91
N THR A 172 16.11 -4.30 4.88
CA THR A 172 16.08 -5.76 4.96
C THR A 172 17.12 -6.34 4.02
N ILE A 173 17.59 -7.55 4.29
CA ILE A 173 18.59 -8.22 3.48
C ILE A 173 17.93 -9.38 2.74
N ASP A 174 17.96 -9.33 1.41
CA ASP A 174 17.61 -10.46 0.56
C ASP A 174 18.86 -11.31 0.30
N SER A 175 18.68 -12.62 0.33
CA SER A 175 19.77 -13.62 0.25
C SER A 175 20.36 -13.79 -1.15
N ALA A 176 19.89 -13.05 -2.14
CA ALA A 176 20.41 -13.01 -3.51
C ALA A 176 20.39 -11.59 -4.05
N GLY A 177 21.13 -11.34 -5.11
CA GLY A 177 21.07 -10.12 -5.87
C GLY A 177 19.74 -9.95 -6.64
N ALA A 178 19.44 -8.76 -7.09
CA ALA A 178 18.23 -8.41 -7.82
C ALA A 178 18.53 -7.79 -9.20
N MET A 179 17.49 -7.70 -10.01
CA MET A 179 17.49 -7.11 -11.36
C MET A 179 18.50 -7.82 -12.29
N ASP A 180 19.56 -7.14 -12.69
CA ASP A 180 20.62 -7.66 -13.58
C ASP A 180 21.90 -8.07 -12.82
N LEU A 181 21.92 -7.94 -11.50
CA LEU A 181 23.05 -8.28 -10.62
C LEU A 181 22.78 -9.59 -9.86
N LEU A 182 22.68 -10.70 -10.62
CA LEU A 182 22.26 -12.02 -10.10
C LEU A 182 23.43 -12.99 -9.90
N GLU A 183 24.67 -12.52 -9.95
CA GLU A 183 25.85 -13.37 -9.77
C GLU A 183 25.89 -13.99 -8.36
N ASN A 184 26.44 -15.19 -8.25
CA ASN A 184 26.68 -15.80 -6.94
C ASN A 184 27.65 -14.92 -6.15
N GLY A 185 27.39 -14.73 -4.88
CA GLY A 185 28.10 -13.76 -4.02
C GLY A 185 27.38 -12.44 -3.87
N THR A 186 26.27 -12.20 -4.61
CA THR A 186 25.45 -11.01 -4.48
C THR A 186 24.32 -11.17 -3.47
N ILE A 187 24.04 -10.10 -2.75
CA ILE A 187 22.88 -9.93 -1.86
C ILE A 187 22.29 -8.53 -2.08
N THR A 188 21.03 -8.37 -1.78
CA THR A 188 20.33 -7.07 -1.92
C THR A 188 19.96 -6.51 -0.54
N LEU A 189 20.31 -5.26 -0.30
CA LEU A 189 19.71 -4.47 0.77
C LEU A 189 18.49 -3.73 0.22
N ASN A 190 17.31 -4.02 0.73
CA ASN A 190 16.10 -3.24 0.51
C ASN A 190 16.08 -2.11 1.54
N VAL A 191 16.25 -0.87 1.12
CA VAL A 191 16.35 0.32 2.01
C VAL A 191 15.19 1.26 1.74
N TYR A 192 14.51 1.70 2.79
CA TYR A 192 13.40 2.65 2.69
C TYR A 192 13.17 3.45 3.96
N GLY A 193 12.60 4.65 3.81
CA GLY A 193 12.10 5.42 4.93
C GLY A 193 10.78 4.84 5.44
N THR A 194 10.58 4.83 6.75
CA THR A 194 9.43 4.20 7.40
C THR A 194 8.47 5.19 8.04
N SER A 195 8.95 6.11 8.86
CA SER A 195 8.15 7.11 9.56
C SER A 195 8.74 8.50 9.39
N GLY A 196 7.93 9.53 9.58
CA GLY A 196 8.37 10.91 9.47
C GLY A 196 8.56 11.42 8.04
N LEU A 197 8.31 10.59 7.01
CA LEU A 197 8.31 11.02 5.62
C LEU A 197 7.17 11.99 5.33
N ARG A 198 7.41 12.96 4.46
CA ARG A 198 6.52 14.09 4.16
C ARG A 198 5.94 14.04 2.75
N SER A 199 6.63 13.38 1.82
CA SER A 199 6.18 13.24 0.44
C SER A 199 4.89 12.41 0.39
N VAL A 200 3.86 13.00 -0.18
CA VAL A 200 2.58 12.33 -0.43
C VAL A 200 2.12 12.66 -1.84
N GLY A 201 1.33 11.80 -2.42
CA GLY A 201 0.80 11.97 -3.76
C GLY A 201 -0.72 11.84 -3.83
N ARG A 202 -1.19 11.31 -4.93
CA ARG A 202 -2.63 11.06 -5.11
C ARG A 202 -2.89 9.80 -5.94
N VAL A 203 -4.08 9.25 -5.80
CA VAL A 203 -4.61 8.22 -6.70
C VAL A 203 -5.14 8.93 -7.94
N ASN A 204 -4.43 8.80 -9.05
CA ASN A 204 -4.91 9.21 -10.37
C ASN A 204 -5.75 8.09 -10.98
N LEU A 205 -6.48 8.39 -12.04
CA LEU A 205 -7.22 7.40 -12.80
C LEU A 205 -6.77 7.45 -14.26
N ASP A 206 -6.56 6.28 -14.89
CA ASP A 206 -6.28 6.19 -16.32
C ASP A 206 -7.54 6.49 -17.17
N ALA A 207 -7.41 6.46 -18.49
CA ALA A 207 -8.53 6.69 -19.40
C ALA A 207 -9.68 5.67 -19.25
N ARG A 208 -9.40 4.51 -18.66
CA ARG A 208 -10.38 3.47 -18.33
C ARG A 208 -10.98 3.66 -16.92
N GLY A 209 -10.61 4.72 -16.21
CA GLY A 209 -11.02 4.98 -14.85
C GLY A 209 -10.36 4.08 -13.81
N ILE A 210 -9.27 3.39 -14.15
CA ILE A 210 -8.55 2.49 -13.24
C ILE A 210 -7.52 3.28 -12.43
N ALA A 211 -7.44 2.98 -11.14
CA ALA A 211 -6.53 3.64 -10.22
C ALA A 211 -5.06 3.46 -10.60
N LEU A 212 -4.36 4.58 -10.70
CA LEU A 212 -2.93 4.70 -10.90
C LEU A 212 -2.33 5.46 -9.70
N PRO A 213 -1.57 4.79 -8.84
CA PRO A 213 -0.93 5.47 -7.73
C PRO A 213 0.18 6.39 -8.23
N ASN A 214 0.21 7.60 -7.72
CA ASN A 214 1.34 8.51 -7.82
C ASN A 214 1.76 8.88 -6.40
N SER A 215 2.79 8.22 -5.89
CA SER A 215 3.32 8.45 -4.55
C SER A 215 4.07 9.76 -4.42
N ASN A 216 4.49 10.35 -5.55
CA ASN A 216 5.24 11.61 -5.59
C ASN A 216 6.50 11.58 -4.71
N PHE A 217 7.20 10.43 -4.72
CA PHE A 217 8.40 10.21 -3.91
C PHE A 217 9.39 11.36 -4.04
N TYR A 218 9.93 11.77 -2.89
CA TYR A 218 10.93 12.83 -2.78
C TYR A 218 10.45 14.21 -3.25
N SER A 219 9.13 14.47 -3.26
CA SER A 219 8.60 15.83 -3.48
C SER A 219 8.97 16.79 -2.35
N ASP A 220 9.19 16.26 -1.15
CA ASP A 220 9.88 16.96 -0.07
C ASP A 220 11.33 16.49 -0.04
N PRO A 221 12.32 17.40 -0.27
CA PRO A 221 13.73 17.02 -0.35
C PRO A 221 14.31 16.47 0.97
N ARG A 222 13.63 16.73 2.10
CA ARG A 222 14.05 16.19 3.42
C ARG A 222 13.95 14.67 3.46
N ASP A 223 12.99 14.08 2.75
CA ASP A 223 12.84 12.62 2.66
C ASP A 223 14.08 11.98 2.00
N ALA A 224 14.53 12.57 0.88
CA ALA A 224 15.74 12.10 0.20
C ALA A 224 17.00 12.30 1.06
N ALA A 225 17.10 13.43 1.76
CA ALA A 225 18.24 13.74 2.63
C ALA A 225 18.34 12.74 3.80
N ALA A 226 17.21 12.40 4.43
CA ALA A 226 17.19 11.41 5.51
C ALA A 226 17.62 10.03 5.03
N ILE A 227 17.05 9.55 3.94
CA ILE A 227 17.37 8.22 3.39
C ILE A 227 18.82 8.20 2.88
N ALA A 228 19.32 9.30 2.29
CA ALA A 228 20.73 9.42 1.89
C ALA A 228 21.68 9.32 3.10
N THR A 229 21.34 9.95 4.22
CA THR A 229 22.11 9.82 5.46
C THR A 229 22.11 8.39 5.97
N PHE A 230 20.97 7.72 5.96
CA PHE A 230 20.87 6.32 6.35
C PHE A 230 21.73 5.40 5.46
N VAL A 231 21.67 5.57 4.12
CA VAL A 231 22.52 4.82 3.17
C VAL A 231 24.01 5.11 3.42
N HIS A 232 24.37 6.37 3.68
CA HIS A 232 25.75 6.74 4.01
C HIS A 232 26.21 6.03 5.29
N ASN A 233 25.40 6.02 6.34
CA ASN A 233 25.71 5.32 7.61
C ASN A 233 25.89 3.79 7.38
N ILE A 234 25.05 3.18 6.53
CA ILE A 234 25.23 1.79 6.13
C ILE A 234 26.63 1.59 5.50
N PHE A 235 27.03 2.45 4.55
CA PHE A 235 28.33 2.32 3.89
C PHE A 235 29.51 2.48 4.83
N GLN A 236 29.40 3.32 5.87
CA GLN A 236 30.43 3.42 6.91
C GLN A 236 30.52 2.17 7.77
N ALA A 237 29.38 1.48 7.98
CA ALA A 237 29.32 0.26 8.81
C ALA A 237 29.59 -1.03 8.02
N LEU A 238 29.58 -0.99 6.68
CA LEU A 238 29.79 -2.20 5.87
C LEU A 238 31.16 -2.82 6.11
N PRO A 239 31.23 -4.16 6.32
CA PRO A 239 32.50 -4.89 6.31
C PRO A 239 33.32 -4.60 5.05
N HIS A 240 34.64 -4.72 5.15
CA HIS A 240 35.53 -4.48 4.01
C HIS A 240 35.40 -5.55 2.92
N THR A 241 34.87 -6.74 3.26
CA THR A 241 34.60 -7.83 2.33
C THR A 241 33.34 -7.59 1.48
N LEU A 242 32.47 -6.62 1.84
CA LEU A 242 31.27 -6.28 1.09
C LEU A 242 31.50 -5.04 0.22
N THR A 243 31.24 -5.18 -1.07
CA THR A 243 31.40 -4.13 -2.06
C THR A 243 30.05 -3.78 -2.70
N PRO A 244 29.57 -2.52 -2.59
CA PRO A 244 28.40 -2.06 -3.34
C PRO A 244 28.67 -2.06 -4.84
N LEU A 245 27.69 -2.56 -5.63
CA LEU A 245 27.81 -2.74 -7.08
C LEU A 245 27.16 -1.61 -7.89
N ASN A 246 26.03 -1.08 -7.42
CA ASN A 246 25.20 -0.13 -8.17
C ASN A 246 25.32 1.33 -7.69
N ILE A 247 26.13 1.56 -6.65
CA ILE A 247 26.53 2.88 -6.16
C ILE A 247 27.88 2.77 -5.43
N ALA A 248 28.76 3.74 -5.63
CA ALA A 248 30.09 3.70 -5.01
C ALA A 248 30.04 3.87 -3.47
N LYS A 249 30.79 3.03 -2.74
CA LYS A 249 30.84 3.05 -1.26
C LYS A 249 31.27 4.41 -0.70
N ASN A 250 32.11 5.15 -1.42
CA ASN A 250 32.62 6.47 -1.04
C ASN A 250 31.81 7.64 -1.57
N SER A 251 30.59 7.40 -2.04
CA SER A 251 29.68 8.44 -2.51
C SER A 251 29.37 9.45 -1.42
N THR A 252 29.36 10.74 -1.76
CA THR A 252 28.94 11.82 -0.86
C THR A 252 27.43 11.77 -0.63
N LEU A 253 26.94 12.44 0.43
CA LEU A 253 25.49 12.55 0.69
C LEU A 253 24.73 13.14 -0.51
N GLU A 254 25.29 14.12 -1.21
CA GLU A 254 24.70 14.71 -2.41
C GLU A 254 24.59 13.71 -3.56
N GLN A 255 25.66 12.92 -3.78
CA GLN A 255 25.64 11.86 -4.80
C GLN A 255 24.62 10.77 -4.47
N ILE A 256 24.53 10.35 -3.21
CA ILE A 256 23.55 9.38 -2.77
C ILE A 256 22.13 9.95 -2.94
N SER A 257 21.88 11.20 -2.53
CA SER A 257 20.57 11.86 -2.70
C SER A 257 20.17 11.97 -4.18
N THR A 258 21.11 12.33 -5.05
CA THR A 258 20.90 12.38 -6.50
C THR A 258 20.55 11.01 -7.06
N TRP A 259 21.27 9.98 -6.64
CA TRP A 259 21.01 8.60 -7.06
C TRP A 259 19.62 8.13 -6.60
N LEU A 260 19.25 8.35 -5.33
CA LEU A 260 17.92 8.01 -4.78
C LEU A 260 16.77 8.67 -5.54
N THR A 261 16.94 9.93 -5.94
CA THR A 261 15.89 10.70 -6.61
C THR A 261 15.81 10.47 -8.11
N THR A 262 16.85 9.88 -8.72
CA THR A 262 16.89 9.53 -10.14
C THR A 262 16.18 8.18 -10.36
N PRO A 263 15.12 8.11 -11.18
CA PRO A 263 14.42 6.85 -11.46
C PRO A 263 15.33 5.81 -12.13
N SER A 264 15.34 4.60 -11.57
CA SER A 264 16.07 3.46 -12.13
C SER A 264 15.40 2.15 -11.70
N ALA A 265 15.93 1.00 -12.11
CA ALA A 265 15.50 -0.31 -11.60
C ALA A 265 15.78 -0.48 -10.10
N TYR A 266 16.71 0.29 -9.55
CA TYR A 266 17.17 0.18 -8.17
C TYR A 266 16.66 1.27 -7.23
N THR A 267 16.03 2.32 -7.75
CA THR A 267 15.61 3.50 -6.99
C THR A 267 14.17 3.85 -7.24
N ARG A 268 13.51 4.50 -6.27
CA ARG A 268 12.10 4.90 -6.35
C ARG A 268 11.13 3.74 -6.56
N GLY A 269 11.50 2.54 -6.14
CA GLY A 269 10.61 1.39 -6.12
C GLY A 269 9.45 1.59 -5.15
N ASN A 270 8.32 0.92 -5.43
CA ASN A 270 7.18 0.88 -4.53
C ASN A 270 7.32 -0.32 -3.60
N VAL A 271 7.15 -0.11 -2.28
CA VAL A 271 7.02 -1.23 -1.33
C VAL A 271 5.61 -1.82 -1.36
N GLN A 272 4.65 -1.07 -1.93
CA GLN A 272 3.22 -1.40 -1.96
C GLN A 272 2.53 -1.35 -0.58
N HIS A 273 3.02 -0.49 0.29
CA HIS A 273 2.41 -0.15 1.56
C HIS A 273 1.38 1.00 1.44
N TRP A 274 0.64 1.02 0.34
CA TRP A 274 -0.31 2.07 -0.01
C TRP A 274 -1.26 2.39 1.13
N SER A 275 -1.33 3.68 1.50
CA SER A 275 -2.17 4.18 2.59
C SER A 275 -2.63 5.63 2.34
N SER A 276 -3.42 6.16 3.24
CA SER A 276 -3.70 7.61 3.39
C SER A 276 -4.52 8.29 2.31
N SER A 277 -5.04 7.59 1.33
CA SER A 277 -5.75 8.16 0.17
C SER A 277 -7.21 8.55 0.44
N CYS A 278 -7.70 8.31 1.64
CA CYS A 278 -9.04 8.73 2.11
C CYS A 278 -9.04 8.93 3.63
N ARG A 279 -8.15 9.81 4.13
CA ARG A 279 -7.85 9.97 5.56
C ARG A 279 -9.08 10.33 6.40
N MET A 280 -9.05 9.89 7.65
CA MET A 280 -9.98 10.36 8.67
C MET A 280 -9.89 11.89 8.80
N GLU A 281 -11.02 12.49 9.16
CA GLU A 281 -11.24 13.93 9.35
C GLU A 281 -11.11 14.78 8.08
N SER A 282 -10.82 14.17 6.94
CA SER A 282 -10.77 14.86 5.64
C SER A 282 -11.62 14.21 4.56
N CYS A 283 -11.49 12.89 4.36
CA CYS A 283 -12.28 12.11 3.41
C CYS A 283 -13.44 11.39 4.12
N VAL A 284 -13.17 10.83 5.29
CA VAL A 284 -14.16 10.23 6.19
C VAL A 284 -14.13 10.94 7.54
N ASP A 285 -15.24 10.88 8.29
CA ASP A 285 -15.32 11.40 9.65
C ASP A 285 -14.60 10.48 10.67
N ALA A 286 -14.63 10.86 11.94
CA ALA A 286 -14.03 10.08 13.02
C ALA A 286 -14.65 8.68 13.21
N ASN A 287 -15.83 8.41 12.64
CA ASN A 287 -16.47 7.10 12.62
C ASN A 287 -16.24 6.36 11.30
N THR A 288 -15.30 6.81 10.49
CA THR A 288 -14.97 6.28 9.15
C THR A 288 -16.08 6.42 8.11
N LYS A 289 -17.11 7.23 8.39
CA LYS A 289 -18.20 7.50 7.46
C LYS A 289 -17.73 8.53 6.41
N VAL A 290 -18.00 8.25 5.15
CA VAL A 290 -17.64 9.15 4.03
C VAL A 290 -18.34 10.49 4.22
N ILE A 291 -17.58 11.60 4.20
CA ILE A 291 -18.11 12.96 4.33
C ILE A 291 -19.07 13.24 3.18
N GLY A 292 -20.29 13.69 3.53
CA GLY A 292 -21.41 13.86 2.59
C GLY A 292 -22.33 12.64 2.47
N MET A 293 -22.00 11.50 3.10
CA MET A 293 -22.82 10.29 3.12
C MET A 293 -23.37 10.01 4.54
N GLN A 294 -24.47 9.24 4.61
CA GLN A 294 -25.11 8.88 5.89
C GLN A 294 -24.76 7.47 6.35
N ASN A 295 -24.61 6.52 5.42
CA ASN A 295 -24.46 5.09 5.69
C ASN A 295 -23.42 4.41 4.77
N LEU A 296 -22.47 5.16 4.23
CA LEU A 296 -21.31 4.66 3.50
C LEU A 296 -20.05 4.91 4.34
N PHE A 297 -19.27 3.86 4.55
CA PHE A 297 -18.05 3.87 5.37
C PHE A 297 -16.87 3.36 4.56
N VAL A 298 -15.65 3.75 4.95
CA VAL A 298 -14.40 3.18 4.42
C VAL A 298 -13.61 2.64 5.60
N ILE A 299 -13.21 1.36 5.51
CA ILE A 299 -12.41 0.67 6.54
C ILE A 299 -11.30 -0.11 5.85
N ASP A 300 -10.19 0.53 5.57
CA ASP A 300 -8.98 -0.08 5.02
C ASP A 300 -7.77 0.86 5.19
N ALA A 301 -6.66 0.57 4.52
CA ALA A 301 -5.45 1.37 4.59
C ALA A 301 -5.62 2.82 4.10
N SER A 302 -6.68 3.16 3.36
CA SER A 302 -6.89 4.54 2.86
C SER A 302 -7.19 5.55 3.97
N ILE A 303 -7.81 5.10 5.07
CA ILE A 303 -8.25 6.00 6.15
C ILE A 303 -7.15 6.38 7.14
N VAL A 304 -6.06 5.62 7.19
CA VAL A 304 -4.98 5.82 8.16
C VAL A 304 -3.96 6.85 7.65
N PRO A 305 -3.23 7.55 8.55
CA PRO A 305 -2.11 8.39 8.14
C PRO A 305 -1.00 7.55 7.48
N PRO A 306 0.05 8.17 6.90
CA PRO A 306 1.21 7.44 6.45
C PRO A 306 1.69 6.47 7.53
N LEU A 307 1.63 5.18 7.21
CA LEU A 307 2.04 4.14 8.14
C LEU A 307 3.55 3.89 8.03
N THR A 308 4.10 3.41 9.10
CA THR A 308 5.44 2.87 9.12
C THR A 308 5.49 1.60 8.27
N THR A 309 6.63 0.95 8.19
CA THR A 309 6.80 -0.29 7.45
C THR A 309 5.79 -1.39 7.87
N ASN A 310 5.47 -2.29 6.93
CA ASN A 310 4.60 -3.45 7.15
C ASN A 310 3.22 -3.11 7.76
N PRO A 311 2.36 -2.38 7.06
CA PRO A 311 1.20 -1.69 7.61
C PRO A 311 0.05 -2.59 8.06
N VAL A 312 0.08 -3.90 7.79
CA VAL A 312 -1.06 -4.82 8.00
C VAL A 312 -1.59 -4.78 9.42
N MET A 313 -0.71 -4.80 10.44
CA MET A 313 -1.14 -4.75 11.85
C MET A 313 -1.84 -3.42 12.16
N GLY A 314 -1.27 -2.29 11.73
CA GLY A 314 -1.88 -0.96 11.94
C GLY A 314 -3.24 -0.84 11.27
N VAL A 315 -3.40 -1.37 10.05
CA VAL A 315 -4.68 -1.41 9.33
C VAL A 315 -5.70 -2.29 10.06
N MET A 316 -5.28 -3.45 10.57
CA MET A 316 -6.18 -4.34 11.35
C MET A 316 -6.68 -3.67 12.64
N ILE A 317 -5.79 -2.99 13.38
CA ILE A 317 -6.17 -2.23 14.59
C ILE A 317 -7.16 -1.12 14.25
N ALA A 318 -6.90 -0.37 13.17
CA ALA A 318 -7.81 0.66 12.70
C ALA A 318 -9.18 0.09 12.30
N ALA A 319 -9.20 -1.08 11.65
CA ALA A 319 -10.43 -1.75 11.24
C ALA A 319 -11.26 -2.22 12.44
N GLU A 320 -10.64 -2.85 13.44
CA GLU A 320 -11.31 -3.26 14.68
C GLU A 320 -11.94 -2.06 15.39
N ARG A 321 -11.18 -0.97 15.52
CA ARG A 321 -11.68 0.27 16.14
C ARG A 321 -12.81 0.92 15.35
N ALA A 322 -12.75 0.90 14.02
CA ALA A 322 -13.79 1.42 13.15
C ALA A 322 -15.09 0.63 13.30
N VAL A 323 -15.01 -0.70 13.32
CA VAL A 323 -16.17 -1.57 13.52
C VAL A 323 -16.84 -1.30 14.88
N GLU A 324 -16.06 -1.17 15.95
CA GLU A 324 -16.57 -0.82 17.27
C GLU A 324 -17.38 0.50 17.25
N ARG A 325 -16.84 1.54 16.59
CA ARG A 325 -17.51 2.83 16.44
C ARG A 325 -18.81 2.74 15.63
N ILE A 326 -18.78 2.03 14.51
CA ILE A 326 -19.97 1.84 13.65
C ILE A 326 -21.07 1.10 14.40
N LEU A 327 -20.75 0.05 15.16
CA LEU A 327 -21.72 -0.68 15.98
C LEU A 327 -22.32 0.19 17.09
N ALA A 328 -21.59 1.19 17.56
CA ALA A 328 -22.12 2.15 18.55
C ALA A 328 -23.12 3.15 17.94
N LEU A 329 -23.08 3.42 16.62
CA LEU A 329 -24.02 4.31 15.94
C LEU A 329 -25.45 3.71 15.85
N GLY A 330 -25.59 2.40 15.96
CA GLY A 330 -26.88 1.69 15.89
C GLY A 330 -27.55 1.45 17.24
N LYS A 331 -26.93 1.94 18.31
CA LYS A 331 -27.48 1.91 19.68
C LYS A 331 -28.04 3.28 20.05
#